data_22df299bc406faf8b724a8381c74215d
#
_entry.id   22df299bc406faf8b724a8381c74215d
#
_cell.length_a   1.000
_cell.length_b   1.000
_cell.length_c   1.000
_cell.angle_alpha   90.00
_cell.angle_beta   90.00
_cell.angle_gamma   90.00
#
_symmetry.space_group_name_H-M   'P 1'
#
loop_
_entity.id
_entity.type
_entity.pdbx_description
1 polymer ?
#
loop_
_entity_poly.entity_id
_entity_poly.type
_entity_poly.pdbx_seq_one_letter_code
_entity_poly.pdbx_strand_id
1 'polypeptide(L)'
;MPKRVAVIDLGSNSARAVIFERTSRLGFFILAEHKIKIRLGEGAYENGGILTTEAMQKCLLAFKKFKTLVCNYKAKRVLCIGTSALRDAPNGSEFINLVRKQTGITIRKIDGQMEAYLGAYAAQNLLSDFSEGVTLDIGGGSTELAYIKNGRIENKISLNLGTVRLKELFFDRGDTKGLEKYINSTISQLGAEFRTQNLIVMGGSARALSGAVMSLQNHPLKIVHNFSYDYEKYAPFFAKLMSAKTLDLAKFPIKKDRYDTIREGAIIFDKIVRRLGAKKIITSGVGVREGAFLSSILRGANLPKGFNPSLRSLKDRFASEPSEAPKFAKALFCALSPLHGLGEKYIKILQTAASLCEIGRAIGFYAKHETSADMVLGGLNYRTTHKEKALIAAIISMHGKRELGATFALLSAILPDSAKLAWLSYILELARLLSENALKNLEFCFENSTLKISGADNLIMLKGSLKKLSKPAIFAIKFL
;
A
#
# COMPACT_ATOMS: atom_id res chain seq x y z
N MET A 1 -12.45 -17.33 13.31
CA MET A 1 -12.40 -15.86 13.24
C MET A 1 -13.39 -15.40 12.18
N PRO A 2 -14.05 -14.23 12.33
CA PRO A 2 -15.03 -13.76 11.35
C PRO A 2 -14.41 -13.51 9.98
N LYS A 3 -15.15 -13.85 8.91
CA LYS A 3 -14.72 -13.64 7.52
C LYS A 3 -14.61 -12.15 7.20
N ARG A 4 -15.56 -11.33 7.67
CA ARG A 4 -15.61 -9.88 7.46
C ARG A 4 -15.45 -9.13 8.77
N VAL A 5 -14.57 -8.13 8.76
CA VAL A 5 -14.29 -7.24 9.89
C VAL A 5 -14.42 -5.80 9.40
N ALA A 6 -15.26 -5.02 10.07
CA ALA A 6 -15.32 -3.58 9.87
C ALA A 6 -14.32 -2.89 10.78
N VAL A 7 -13.51 -1.98 10.25
CA VAL A 7 -12.67 -1.08 11.02
C VAL A 7 -13.14 0.34 10.77
N ILE A 8 -13.52 1.03 11.84
CA ILE A 8 -13.93 2.43 11.81
C ILE A 8 -12.88 3.25 12.53
N ASP A 9 -12.39 4.27 11.85
CA ASP A 9 -11.39 5.23 12.33
C ASP A 9 -12.02 6.61 12.39
N LEU A 10 -12.10 7.16 13.59
CA LEU A 10 -12.65 8.48 13.88
C LEU A 10 -11.52 9.45 14.18
N GLY A 11 -11.11 10.22 13.18
CA GLY A 11 -10.12 11.28 13.28
C GLY A 11 -10.74 12.67 13.40
N SER A 12 -9.90 13.69 13.63
CA SER A 12 -10.33 15.09 13.79
C SER A 12 -11.00 15.69 12.54
N ASN A 13 -10.57 15.30 11.34
CA ASN A 13 -11.09 15.84 10.08
C ASN A 13 -12.13 14.92 9.41
N SER A 14 -11.98 13.60 9.51
CA SER A 14 -12.84 12.65 8.82
C SER A 14 -13.03 11.37 9.61
N ALA A 15 -14.21 10.75 9.46
CA ALA A 15 -14.43 9.36 9.86
C ALA A 15 -14.34 8.47 8.63
N ARG A 16 -13.81 7.25 8.81
CA ARG A 16 -13.66 6.29 7.74
C ARG A 16 -14.01 4.88 8.22
N ALA A 17 -14.85 4.18 7.46
CA ALA A 17 -15.17 2.79 7.68
C ALA A 17 -14.60 1.94 6.53
N VAL A 18 -13.89 0.88 6.88
CA VAL A 18 -13.32 -0.09 5.93
C VAL A 18 -13.79 -1.48 6.30
N ILE A 19 -14.28 -2.20 5.30
CA ILE A 19 -14.67 -3.61 5.45
C ILE A 19 -13.55 -4.46 4.87
N PHE A 20 -12.85 -5.20 5.73
CA PHE A 20 -11.88 -6.21 5.33
C PHE A 20 -12.56 -7.56 5.18
N GLU A 21 -12.30 -8.27 4.09
CA GLU A 21 -12.69 -9.66 3.92
C GLU A 21 -11.44 -10.55 3.92
N ARG A 22 -11.46 -11.59 4.75
CA ARG A 22 -10.42 -12.61 4.80
C ARG A 22 -10.77 -13.72 3.82
N THR A 23 -9.81 -14.10 3.00
CA THR A 23 -9.93 -15.23 2.06
C THR A 23 -9.37 -16.51 2.66
N SER A 24 -8.39 -16.38 3.56
CA SER A 24 -7.78 -17.49 4.32
C SER A 24 -7.31 -16.99 5.69
N ARG A 25 -6.46 -17.75 6.38
CA ARG A 25 -5.92 -17.37 7.70
C ARG A 25 -5.21 -16.00 7.64
N LEU A 26 -4.42 -15.73 6.61
CA LEU A 26 -3.60 -14.53 6.45
C LEU A 26 -3.87 -13.76 5.15
N GLY A 27 -4.59 -14.35 4.20
CA GLY A 27 -5.02 -13.68 2.97
C GLY A 27 -6.23 -12.79 3.25
N PHE A 28 -6.22 -11.55 2.77
CA PHE A 28 -7.33 -10.60 2.91
C PHE A 28 -7.26 -9.51 1.85
N PHE A 29 -8.37 -8.81 1.68
CA PHE A 29 -8.49 -7.62 0.83
C PHE A 29 -9.51 -6.64 1.43
N ILE A 30 -9.51 -5.41 0.93
CA ILE A 30 -10.52 -4.42 1.24
C ILE A 30 -11.73 -4.68 0.35
N LEU A 31 -12.87 -4.99 0.96
CA LEU A 31 -14.14 -5.22 0.26
C LEU A 31 -14.89 -3.92 0.00
N ALA A 32 -14.86 -2.99 0.95
CA ALA A 32 -15.47 -1.66 0.82
C ALA A 32 -14.76 -0.64 1.71
N GLU A 33 -14.77 0.62 1.26
CA GLU A 33 -14.28 1.75 2.03
C GLU A 33 -15.22 2.94 1.85
N HIS A 34 -15.60 3.57 2.98
CA HIS A 34 -16.40 4.79 3.00
C HIS A 34 -15.74 5.83 3.89
N LYS A 35 -15.50 7.01 3.32
CA LYS A 35 -14.95 8.17 4.02
C LYS A 35 -15.99 9.28 4.07
N ILE A 36 -16.18 9.86 5.26
CA ILE A 36 -17.06 11.01 5.46
C ILE A 36 -16.24 12.12 6.11
N LYS A 37 -16.23 13.31 5.49
CA LYS A 37 -15.62 14.51 6.07
C LYS A 37 -16.56 15.03 7.14
N ILE A 38 -16.17 14.96 8.40
CA ILE A 38 -16.99 15.31 9.57
C ILE A 38 -16.48 16.53 10.33
N ARG A 39 -15.15 16.79 10.23
CA ARG A 39 -14.48 17.89 10.94
C ARG A 39 -14.80 17.92 12.44
N LEU A 40 -14.70 16.76 13.11
CA LEU A 40 -15.02 16.63 14.54
C LEU A 40 -14.20 17.57 15.42
N GLY A 41 -12.98 17.91 15.02
CA GLY A 41 -12.11 18.84 15.71
C GLY A 41 -12.35 20.32 15.36
N GLU A 42 -13.27 20.65 14.43
CA GLU A 42 -13.52 22.02 14.01
C GLU A 42 -14.14 22.83 15.15
N GLY A 43 -13.52 23.96 15.49
CA GLY A 43 -13.90 24.84 16.62
C GLY A 43 -13.54 24.29 18.00
N ALA A 44 -12.97 23.07 18.08
CA ALA A 44 -12.64 22.48 19.38
C ALA A 44 -11.32 23.04 19.93
N TYR A 45 -10.30 23.23 19.09
CA TYR A 45 -8.98 23.64 19.55
C TYR A 45 -8.96 25.07 20.10
N GLU A 46 -9.87 25.94 19.66
CA GLU A 46 -10.07 27.28 20.18
C GLU A 46 -10.86 27.30 21.50
N ASN A 47 -11.68 26.28 21.74
CA ASN A 47 -12.60 26.17 22.86
C ASN A 47 -12.17 25.09 23.88
N GLY A 48 -10.89 25.04 24.23
CA GLY A 48 -10.39 24.12 25.26
C GLY A 48 -10.58 22.63 24.92
N GLY A 49 -10.73 22.29 23.65
CA GLY A 49 -10.90 20.91 23.18
C GLY A 49 -12.36 20.41 23.21
N ILE A 50 -13.34 21.23 23.61
CA ILE A 50 -14.75 20.84 23.70
C ILE A 50 -15.33 20.63 22.29
N LEU A 51 -15.86 19.44 22.01
CA LEU A 51 -16.55 19.13 20.76
C LEU A 51 -17.85 19.92 20.67
N THR A 52 -18.06 20.60 19.54
CA THR A 52 -19.30 21.34 19.30
C THR A 52 -20.49 20.41 19.06
N THR A 53 -21.69 20.85 19.46
CA THR A 53 -22.93 20.09 19.24
C THR A 53 -23.14 19.77 17.77
N GLU A 54 -22.84 20.72 16.88
CA GLU A 54 -22.96 20.55 15.42
C GLU A 54 -22.00 19.45 14.89
N ALA A 55 -20.73 19.48 15.31
CA ALA A 55 -19.74 18.47 14.93
C ALA A 55 -20.13 17.07 15.43
N MET A 56 -20.63 16.99 16.68
CA MET A 56 -21.14 15.74 17.25
C MET A 56 -22.34 15.19 16.46
N GLN A 57 -23.30 16.04 16.07
CA GLN A 57 -24.46 15.63 15.26
C GLN A 57 -24.05 15.13 13.88
N LYS A 58 -23.19 15.86 13.17
CA LYS A 58 -22.63 15.43 11.87
C LYS A 58 -21.93 14.07 12.00
N CYS A 59 -21.15 13.90 13.03
CA CYS A 59 -20.45 12.65 13.31
C CYS A 59 -21.43 11.49 13.60
N LEU A 60 -22.46 11.73 14.39
CA LEU A 60 -23.50 10.73 14.69
C LEU A 60 -24.24 10.27 13.43
N LEU A 61 -24.55 11.18 12.49
CA LEU A 61 -25.12 10.83 11.19
C LEU A 61 -24.17 9.94 10.36
N ALA A 62 -22.87 10.21 10.42
CA ALA A 62 -21.87 9.35 9.79
C ALA A 62 -21.86 7.94 10.40
N PHE A 63 -21.95 7.83 11.73
CA PHE A 63 -22.03 6.53 12.42
C PHE A 63 -23.30 5.74 12.09
N LYS A 64 -24.45 6.40 11.91
CA LYS A 64 -25.68 5.74 11.42
C LYS A 64 -25.47 5.14 10.02
N LYS A 65 -24.80 5.86 9.10
CA LYS A 65 -24.41 5.34 7.78
C LYS A 65 -23.45 4.17 7.90
N PHE A 66 -22.46 4.24 8.79
CA PHE A 66 -21.51 3.15 9.01
C PHE A 66 -22.17 1.90 9.58
N LYS A 67 -23.17 2.04 10.47
CA LYS A 67 -23.97 0.91 10.93
C LYS A 67 -24.67 0.21 9.75
N THR A 68 -25.33 0.97 8.88
CA THR A 68 -25.95 0.44 7.66
C THR A 68 -24.93 -0.31 6.79
N LEU A 69 -23.75 0.28 6.60
CA LEU A 69 -22.65 -0.35 5.86
C LEU A 69 -22.23 -1.69 6.49
N VAL A 70 -22.01 -1.72 7.80
CA VAL A 70 -21.65 -2.93 8.56
C VAL A 70 -22.70 -4.02 8.38
N CYS A 71 -23.98 -3.66 8.44
CA CYS A 71 -25.10 -4.59 8.24
C CYS A 71 -25.15 -5.11 6.80
N ASN A 72 -25.09 -4.24 5.80
CA ASN A 72 -25.17 -4.60 4.38
C ASN A 72 -24.03 -5.56 3.97
N TYR A 73 -22.83 -5.33 4.47
CA TYR A 73 -21.68 -6.21 4.23
C TYR A 73 -21.61 -7.40 5.20
N LYS A 74 -22.59 -7.56 6.11
CA LYS A 74 -22.65 -8.66 7.09
C LYS A 74 -21.32 -8.81 7.86
N ALA A 75 -20.68 -7.70 8.25
CA ALA A 75 -19.46 -7.73 9.02
C ALA A 75 -19.77 -8.13 10.47
N LYS A 76 -19.30 -9.31 10.90
CA LYS A 76 -19.58 -9.88 12.23
C LYS A 76 -18.74 -9.27 13.36
N ARG A 77 -17.71 -8.50 13.05
CA ARG A 77 -16.86 -7.83 14.02
C ARG A 77 -16.66 -6.39 13.60
N VAL A 78 -16.81 -5.47 14.55
CA VAL A 78 -16.55 -4.05 14.37
C VAL A 78 -15.43 -3.64 15.32
N LEU A 79 -14.39 -3.05 14.79
CA LEU A 79 -13.31 -2.38 15.53
C LEU A 79 -13.47 -0.90 15.25
N CYS A 80 -13.83 -0.13 16.26
CA CYS A 80 -13.97 1.32 16.13
C CYS A 80 -12.99 2.01 17.07
N ILE A 81 -12.15 2.87 16.50
CA ILE A 81 -11.13 3.64 17.21
C ILE A 81 -11.39 5.13 17.06
N GLY A 82 -11.21 5.86 18.13
CA GLY A 82 -11.24 7.32 18.17
C GLY A 82 -9.89 7.87 18.57
N THR A 83 -9.40 8.85 17.82
CA THR A 83 -8.06 9.42 17.96
C THR A 83 -8.09 10.86 18.50
N SER A 84 -7.17 11.72 18.14
CA SER A 84 -6.85 13.01 18.74
C SER A 84 -8.09 13.84 19.16
N ALA A 85 -8.99 14.21 18.25
CA ALA A 85 -10.11 15.08 18.59
C ALA A 85 -11.01 14.51 19.72
N LEU A 86 -11.21 13.18 19.71
CA LEU A 86 -12.02 12.51 20.74
C LEU A 86 -11.21 12.23 22.02
N ARG A 87 -9.92 11.99 21.86
CA ARG A 87 -8.99 11.76 22.98
C ARG A 87 -8.86 13.01 23.85
N ASP A 88 -8.69 14.16 23.20
CA ASP A 88 -8.38 15.43 23.84
C ASP A 88 -9.66 16.14 24.35
N ALA A 89 -10.86 15.70 23.93
CA ALA A 89 -12.12 16.36 24.25
C ALA A 89 -12.63 16.05 25.67
N PRO A 90 -12.88 17.08 26.49
CA PRO A 90 -13.50 16.90 27.81
C PRO A 90 -14.87 16.20 27.77
N ASN A 91 -15.69 16.51 26.74
CA ASN A 91 -17.00 15.90 26.50
C ASN A 91 -16.95 14.64 25.60
N GLY A 92 -15.76 14.11 25.33
CA GLY A 92 -15.57 12.96 24.45
C GLY A 92 -16.26 11.69 24.93
N SER A 93 -16.28 11.45 26.25
CA SER A 93 -16.95 10.27 26.83
C SER A 93 -18.47 10.32 26.68
N GLU A 94 -19.07 11.48 26.80
CA GLU A 94 -20.50 11.70 26.55
C GLU A 94 -20.85 11.36 25.09
N PHE A 95 -20.05 11.86 24.15
CA PHE A 95 -20.24 11.56 22.74
C PHE A 95 -20.10 10.06 22.42
N ILE A 96 -19.10 9.36 23.00
CA ILE A 96 -18.96 7.89 22.86
C ILE A 96 -20.23 7.17 23.31
N ASN A 97 -20.78 7.55 24.45
CA ASN A 97 -22.00 6.95 24.99
C ASN A 97 -23.21 7.22 24.08
N LEU A 98 -23.33 8.43 23.52
CA LEU A 98 -24.37 8.79 22.57
C LEU A 98 -24.30 7.93 21.30
N VAL A 99 -23.12 7.76 20.70
CA VAL A 99 -22.91 6.92 19.52
C VAL A 99 -23.28 5.47 19.84
N ARG A 100 -22.82 4.93 20.97
CA ARG A 100 -23.13 3.55 21.39
C ARG A 100 -24.64 3.37 21.56
N LYS A 101 -25.33 4.30 22.22
CA LYS A 101 -26.80 4.23 22.45
C LYS A 101 -27.58 4.22 21.15
N GLN A 102 -27.17 5.06 20.16
CA GLN A 102 -27.92 5.22 18.93
C GLN A 102 -27.57 4.21 17.82
N THR A 103 -26.33 3.68 17.83
CA THR A 103 -25.85 2.83 16.71
C THR A 103 -25.45 1.42 17.14
N GLY A 104 -25.23 1.17 18.43
CA GLY A 104 -24.63 -0.06 18.94
C GLY A 104 -23.11 -0.16 18.70
N ILE A 105 -22.49 0.83 18.06
CA ILE A 105 -21.03 0.85 17.80
C ILE A 105 -20.33 1.44 19.02
N THR A 106 -19.40 0.68 19.59
CA THR A 106 -18.57 1.16 20.71
C THR A 106 -17.25 1.71 20.17
N ILE A 107 -16.98 2.98 20.42
CA ILE A 107 -15.72 3.63 20.06
C ILE A 107 -14.71 3.37 21.17
N ARG A 108 -13.58 2.79 20.83
CA ARG A 108 -12.41 2.68 21.72
C ARG A 108 -11.52 3.91 21.52
N LYS A 109 -11.44 4.74 22.51
CA LYS A 109 -10.48 5.84 22.56
C LYS A 109 -9.07 5.26 22.72
N ILE A 110 -8.13 5.64 21.85
CA ILE A 110 -6.72 5.23 21.92
C ILE A 110 -5.84 6.44 22.21
N ASP A 111 -4.76 6.21 22.93
CA ASP A 111 -3.72 7.21 23.12
C ASP A 111 -2.83 7.36 21.87
N GLY A 112 -2.02 8.42 21.84
CA GLY A 112 -1.15 8.70 20.71
C GLY A 112 -0.04 7.67 20.51
N GLN A 113 0.41 6.99 21.57
CA GLN A 113 1.39 5.91 21.49
C GLN A 113 0.82 4.68 20.77
N MET A 114 -0.44 4.35 21.07
CA MET A 114 -1.15 3.26 20.40
C MET A 114 -1.47 3.63 18.94
N GLU A 115 -1.81 4.89 18.67
CA GLU A 115 -2.03 5.40 17.30
C GLU A 115 -0.75 5.27 16.47
N ALA A 116 0.40 5.74 16.98
CA ALA A 116 1.72 5.57 16.37
C ALA A 116 2.07 4.09 16.16
N TYR A 117 1.82 3.24 17.17
CA TYR A 117 2.07 1.81 17.08
C TYR A 117 1.26 1.16 15.96
N LEU A 118 -0.04 1.41 15.88
CA LEU A 118 -0.91 0.80 14.87
C LEU A 118 -0.51 1.22 13.44
N GLY A 119 -0.15 2.50 13.23
CA GLY A 119 0.37 2.99 11.96
C GLY A 119 1.67 2.29 11.55
N ALA A 120 2.63 2.23 12.46
CA ALA A 120 3.91 1.56 12.25
C ALA A 120 3.74 0.05 12.03
N TYR A 121 2.87 -0.60 12.78
CA TYR A 121 2.58 -2.02 12.66
C TYR A 121 1.97 -2.37 11.28
N ALA A 122 1.08 -1.51 10.76
CA ALA A 122 0.58 -1.66 9.40
C ALA A 122 1.70 -1.52 8.36
N ALA A 123 2.53 -0.48 8.47
CA ALA A 123 3.64 -0.22 7.56
C ALA A 123 4.64 -1.38 7.53
N GLN A 124 5.08 -1.84 8.71
CA GLN A 124 6.01 -2.96 8.87
C GLN A 124 5.51 -4.26 8.23
N ASN A 125 4.21 -4.51 8.29
CA ASN A 125 3.62 -5.75 7.80
C ASN A 125 3.20 -5.70 6.32
N LEU A 126 2.90 -4.52 5.76
CA LEU A 126 2.26 -4.40 4.46
C LEU A 126 3.06 -3.62 3.40
N LEU A 127 4.08 -2.86 3.79
CA LEU A 127 5.04 -2.31 2.83
C LEU A 127 6.01 -3.39 2.33
N SER A 128 6.68 -3.11 1.24
CA SER A 128 7.85 -3.89 0.80
C SER A 128 8.93 -3.87 1.89
N ASP A 129 9.80 -4.87 1.87
CA ASP A 129 10.82 -5.05 2.91
C ASP A 129 11.72 -3.80 3.03
N PHE A 130 11.89 -3.32 4.25
CA PHE A 130 12.84 -2.31 4.67
C PHE A 130 13.43 -2.71 6.03
N SER A 131 14.69 -2.39 6.24
CA SER A 131 15.40 -2.76 7.49
C SER A 131 15.16 -1.76 8.60
N GLU A 132 15.06 -0.46 8.23
CA GLU A 132 15.01 0.66 9.16
C GLU A 132 14.26 1.86 8.55
N GLY A 133 13.51 2.58 9.38
CA GLY A 133 12.83 3.81 9.01
C GLY A 133 11.95 4.37 10.12
N VAL A 134 11.54 5.63 9.98
CA VAL A 134 10.57 6.27 10.85
C VAL A 134 9.25 6.40 10.13
N THR A 135 8.14 6.01 10.75
CA THR A 135 6.81 6.32 10.24
C THR A 135 6.40 7.72 10.66
N LEU A 136 5.67 8.39 9.78
CA LEU A 136 5.09 9.72 10.00
C LEU A 136 3.64 9.71 9.54
N ASP A 137 2.71 9.78 10.48
CA ASP A 137 1.27 9.95 10.21
C ASP A 137 0.84 11.38 10.57
N ILE A 138 0.51 12.18 9.56
CA ILE A 138 0.05 13.56 9.74
C ILE A 138 -1.47 13.56 9.79
N GLY A 139 -2.00 13.68 11.00
CA GLY A 139 -3.42 13.77 11.28
C GLY A 139 -3.98 15.19 11.27
N GLY A 140 -5.27 15.30 11.65
CA GLY A 140 -5.92 16.62 11.79
C GLY A 140 -5.54 17.34 13.09
N GLY A 141 -5.41 16.61 14.19
CA GLY A 141 -5.13 17.18 15.52
C GLY A 141 -3.75 16.85 16.07
N SER A 142 -3.16 15.74 15.61
CA SER A 142 -1.85 15.26 16.06
C SER A 142 -1.04 14.70 14.91
N THR A 143 0.23 14.44 15.17
CA THR A 143 1.17 13.77 14.26
C THR A 143 1.91 12.70 15.03
N GLU A 144 1.85 11.48 14.53
CA GLU A 144 2.41 10.29 15.15
C GLU A 144 3.68 9.86 14.42
N LEU A 145 4.73 9.55 15.18
CA LEU A 145 5.97 8.98 14.68
C LEU A 145 6.29 7.68 15.42
N ALA A 146 6.87 6.72 14.69
CA ALA A 146 7.43 5.52 15.29
C ALA A 146 8.68 5.08 14.54
N TYR A 147 9.73 4.75 15.28
CA TYR A 147 10.96 4.20 14.74
C TYR A 147 10.88 2.69 14.64
N ILE A 148 11.12 2.17 13.45
CA ILE A 148 11.13 0.75 13.14
C ILE A 148 12.54 0.33 12.78
N LYS A 149 13.05 -0.72 13.42
CA LYS A 149 14.35 -1.33 13.12
C LYS A 149 14.26 -2.83 13.16
N ASN A 150 14.74 -3.50 12.13
CA ASN A 150 14.78 -4.97 12.02
C ASN A 150 13.44 -5.65 12.35
N GLY A 151 12.33 -5.05 11.90
CA GLY A 151 11.00 -5.58 12.14
C GLY A 151 10.47 -5.40 13.57
N ARG A 152 11.05 -4.48 14.35
CA ARG A 152 10.58 -4.09 15.70
C ARG A 152 10.28 -2.62 15.74
N ILE A 153 9.22 -2.25 16.45
CA ILE A 153 8.85 -0.86 16.73
C ILE A 153 9.49 -0.51 18.08
N GLU A 154 10.54 0.32 18.04
CA GLU A 154 11.36 0.63 19.21
C GLU A 154 10.84 1.88 19.93
N ASN A 155 10.75 3.01 19.23
CA ASN A 155 10.33 4.29 19.80
C ASN A 155 9.05 4.79 19.14
N LYS A 156 8.22 5.47 19.92
CA LYS A 156 6.95 6.05 19.47
C LYS A 156 6.73 7.39 20.15
N ILE A 157 6.17 8.34 19.42
CA ILE A 157 5.74 9.63 19.96
C ILE A 157 4.50 10.12 19.22
N SER A 158 3.63 10.84 19.92
CA SER A 158 2.54 11.59 19.31
C SER A 158 2.74 13.07 19.69
N LEU A 159 2.81 13.92 18.69
CA LEU A 159 2.96 15.35 18.82
C LEU A 159 1.60 16.04 18.69
N ASN A 160 1.32 17.05 19.49
CA ASN A 160 0.13 17.90 19.35
C ASN A 160 0.27 18.85 18.13
N LEU A 161 0.54 18.26 16.96
CA LEU A 161 0.84 18.94 15.72
C LEU A 161 -0.02 18.35 14.59
N GLY A 162 -1.11 18.99 14.24
CA GLY A 162 -2.05 18.49 13.24
C GLY A 162 -2.56 19.60 12.31
N THR A 163 -3.02 19.21 11.13
CA THR A 163 -3.38 20.17 10.07
C THR A 163 -4.58 21.05 10.44
N VAL A 164 -5.60 20.49 11.10
CA VAL A 164 -6.77 21.25 11.59
C VAL A 164 -6.38 22.13 12.77
N ARG A 165 -5.58 21.59 13.71
CA ARG A 165 -5.07 22.35 14.86
C ARG A 165 -4.27 23.58 14.42
N LEU A 166 -3.32 23.43 13.47
CA LEU A 166 -2.54 24.56 12.97
C LEU A 166 -3.39 25.57 12.23
N LYS A 167 -4.37 25.08 11.45
CA LYS A 167 -5.30 25.95 10.74
C LYS A 167 -6.04 26.86 11.70
N GLU A 168 -6.72 26.32 12.69
CA GLU A 168 -7.54 27.09 13.64
C GLU A 168 -6.71 28.01 14.53
N LEU A 169 -5.60 27.51 15.09
CA LEU A 169 -4.82 28.29 16.06
C LEU A 169 -4.00 29.40 15.41
N PHE A 170 -3.58 29.27 14.14
CA PHE A 170 -2.62 30.18 13.51
C PHE A 170 -3.02 30.66 12.11
N PHE A 171 -3.34 29.75 11.16
CA PHE A 171 -3.57 30.14 9.77
C PHE A 171 -4.78 31.02 9.59
N ASP A 172 -5.91 30.68 10.22
CA ASP A 172 -7.15 31.47 10.14
C ASP A 172 -7.02 32.84 10.84
N ARG A 173 -6.02 32.98 11.73
CA ARG A 173 -5.70 34.22 12.46
C ARG A 173 -4.57 35.04 11.82
N GLY A 174 -3.88 34.48 10.80
CA GLY A 174 -2.72 35.11 10.18
C GLY A 174 -1.48 35.20 11.10
N ASP A 175 -1.43 34.43 12.19
CA ASP A 175 -0.32 34.44 13.16
C ASP A 175 0.84 33.56 12.68
N THR A 176 1.67 34.09 11.81
CA THR A 176 2.83 33.38 11.28
C THR A 176 3.97 33.21 12.29
N LYS A 177 4.16 34.16 13.20
CA LYS A 177 5.22 34.10 14.25
C LYS A 177 4.85 33.05 15.32
N GLY A 178 3.61 33.04 15.78
CA GLY A 178 3.10 32.03 16.70
C GLY A 178 3.17 30.63 16.10
N LEU A 179 2.80 30.47 14.84
CA LEU A 179 2.92 29.22 14.09
C LEU A 179 4.35 28.66 14.13
N GLU A 180 5.32 29.49 13.75
CA GLU A 180 6.72 29.04 13.70
C GLU A 180 7.25 28.65 15.08
N LYS A 181 6.99 29.47 16.11
CA LYS A 181 7.36 29.17 17.49
C LYS A 181 6.73 27.88 17.97
N TYR A 182 5.43 27.68 17.71
CA TYR A 182 4.69 26.49 18.11
C TYR A 182 5.23 25.22 17.44
N ILE A 183 5.45 25.25 16.13
CA ILE A 183 6.00 24.11 15.40
C ILE A 183 7.40 23.76 15.92
N ASN A 184 8.30 24.74 16.05
CA ASN A 184 9.66 24.52 16.48
C ASN A 184 9.72 23.94 17.91
N SER A 185 8.90 24.44 18.85
CA SER A 185 8.82 23.92 20.20
C SER A 185 8.25 22.50 20.26
N THR A 186 7.28 22.18 19.40
CA THR A 186 6.68 20.85 19.35
C THR A 186 7.65 19.83 18.72
N ILE A 187 8.30 20.19 17.62
CA ILE A 187 9.26 19.31 16.93
C ILE A 187 10.55 19.10 17.74
N SER A 188 10.91 20.03 18.64
CA SER A 188 12.08 19.86 19.52
C SER A 188 11.97 18.64 20.43
N GLN A 189 10.76 18.12 20.68
CA GLN A 189 10.51 16.88 21.42
C GLN A 189 11.02 15.62 20.68
N LEU A 190 11.32 15.72 19.36
CA LEU A 190 11.91 14.62 18.59
C LEU A 190 13.40 14.54 18.92
N GLY A 191 13.76 13.51 19.68
CA GLY A 191 15.14 13.19 20.02
C GLY A 191 15.95 12.61 18.86
N ALA A 192 17.22 12.36 19.11
CA ALA A 192 18.15 11.82 18.11
C ALA A 192 17.79 10.40 17.65
N GLU A 193 17.07 9.65 18.47
CA GLU A 193 16.60 8.29 18.19
C GLU A 193 15.62 8.20 17.01
N PHE A 194 15.02 9.32 16.61
CA PHE A 194 14.17 9.37 15.41
C PHE A 194 14.92 9.78 14.14
N ARG A 195 16.23 10.04 14.18
CA ARG A 195 17.01 10.33 12.96
C ARG A 195 16.97 9.14 12.02
N THR A 196 16.72 9.40 10.72
CA THR A 196 16.59 8.35 9.72
C THR A 196 16.87 8.85 8.32
N GLN A 197 17.38 7.96 7.45
CA GLN A 197 17.44 8.21 6.00
C GLN A 197 16.11 7.89 5.30
N ASN A 198 15.27 7.00 5.89
CA ASN A 198 14.02 6.54 5.29
C ASN A 198 12.84 7.01 6.12
N LEU A 199 12.00 7.89 5.57
CA LEU A 199 10.76 8.33 6.19
C LEU A 199 9.56 7.67 5.50
N ILE A 200 8.77 6.93 6.28
CA ILE A 200 7.58 6.23 5.81
C ILE A 200 6.38 7.11 6.13
N VAL A 201 5.82 7.76 5.10
CA VAL A 201 4.76 8.74 5.28
C VAL A 201 3.38 8.16 5.05
N MET A 202 2.44 8.48 5.94
CA MET A 202 1.04 8.08 5.89
C MET A 202 0.11 9.24 6.24
N GLY A 203 -1.18 8.98 6.35
CA GLY A 203 -2.15 10.06 6.56
C GLY A 203 -2.61 10.73 5.27
N GLY A 204 -3.59 11.59 5.42
CA GLY A 204 -4.26 12.19 4.26
C GLY A 204 -3.43 13.21 3.52
N SER A 205 -2.71 14.07 4.25
CA SER A 205 -1.88 15.14 3.69
C SER A 205 -0.63 14.56 3.04
N ALA A 206 0.09 13.68 3.73
CA ALA A 206 1.30 13.05 3.20
C ALA A 206 1.04 12.25 1.91
N ARG A 207 -0.08 11.51 1.84
CA ARG A 207 -0.49 10.83 0.61
C ARG A 207 -0.85 11.79 -0.53
N ALA A 208 -1.43 12.94 -0.23
CA ALA A 208 -1.72 13.96 -1.24
C ALA A 208 -0.43 14.59 -1.80
N LEU A 209 0.55 14.88 -0.94
CA LEU A 209 1.88 15.37 -1.34
C LEU A 209 2.62 14.34 -2.21
N SER A 210 2.64 13.08 -1.81
CA SER A 210 3.23 11.99 -2.60
C SER A 210 2.51 11.77 -3.93
N GLY A 211 1.18 11.89 -3.95
CA GLY A 211 0.38 11.82 -5.19
C GLY A 211 0.70 12.98 -6.15
N ALA A 212 0.98 14.17 -5.62
CA ALA A 212 1.43 15.30 -6.43
C ALA A 212 2.81 15.02 -7.05
N VAL A 213 3.76 14.46 -6.28
CA VAL A 213 5.07 14.04 -6.79
C VAL A 213 4.93 12.98 -7.89
N MET A 214 4.04 11.99 -7.71
CA MET A 214 3.74 10.99 -8.75
C MET A 214 3.25 11.64 -10.05
N SER A 215 2.35 12.63 -9.94
CA SER A 215 1.85 13.37 -11.11
C SER A 215 2.96 14.15 -11.81
N LEU A 216 3.85 14.81 -11.05
CA LEU A 216 5.00 15.54 -11.60
C LEU A 216 6.01 14.61 -12.32
N GLN A 217 6.05 13.34 -11.92
CA GLN A 217 6.91 12.33 -12.56
C GLN A 217 6.24 11.64 -13.74
N ASN A 218 4.97 11.93 -14.06
CA ASN A 218 4.16 11.13 -14.98
C ASN A 218 4.22 9.63 -14.63
N HIS A 219 4.14 9.31 -13.33
CA HIS A 219 4.31 7.94 -12.87
C HIS A 219 3.17 7.03 -13.38
N PRO A 220 3.46 5.86 -13.98
CA PRO A 220 2.44 5.06 -14.67
C PRO A 220 1.39 4.42 -13.75
N LEU A 221 1.74 4.18 -12.48
CA LEU A 221 0.80 3.64 -11.48
C LEU A 221 0.17 4.78 -10.69
N LYS A 222 -1.14 4.66 -10.38
CA LYS A 222 -1.90 5.67 -9.64
C LYS A 222 -1.99 5.39 -8.12
N ILE A 223 -1.52 4.24 -7.67
CA ILE A 223 -1.57 3.82 -6.26
C ILE A 223 -0.35 4.38 -5.55
N VAL A 224 -0.54 5.12 -4.46
CA VAL A 224 0.56 5.74 -3.70
C VAL A 224 1.30 4.75 -2.77
N HIS A 225 0.70 3.60 -2.42
CA HIS A 225 1.30 2.62 -1.51
C HIS A 225 2.56 1.99 -2.14
N ASN A 226 3.69 2.02 -1.42
CA ASN A 226 5.03 1.66 -1.88
C ASN A 226 5.66 2.60 -2.95
N PHE A 227 5.05 3.77 -3.21
CA PHE A 227 5.73 4.79 -4.00
C PHE A 227 6.84 5.43 -3.17
N SER A 228 8.00 5.63 -3.77
CA SER A 228 9.14 6.27 -3.10
C SER A 228 9.81 7.31 -3.99
N TYR A 229 10.32 8.35 -3.35
CA TYR A 229 11.02 9.45 -4.02
C TYR A 229 12.08 10.08 -3.10
N ASP A 230 13.01 10.80 -3.70
CA ASP A 230 14.00 11.60 -3.00
C ASP A 230 13.38 12.95 -2.62
N TYR A 231 13.44 13.31 -1.33
CA TYR A 231 12.87 14.55 -0.82
C TYR A 231 13.53 15.78 -1.45
N GLU A 232 14.86 15.83 -1.52
CA GLU A 232 15.59 17.01 -1.98
C GLU A 232 15.22 17.41 -3.42
N LYS A 233 14.96 16.42 -4.28
CA LYS A 233 14.51 16.65 -5.65
C LYS A 233 13.19 17.44 -5.72
N TYR A 234 12.32 17.32 -4.71
CA TYR A 234 10.99 17.94 -4.68
C TYR A 234 10.84 19.01 -3.60
N ALA A 235 11.89 19.30 -2.83
CA ALA A 235 11.89 20.37 -1.83
C ALA A 235 11.46 21.73 -2.41
N PRO A 236 11.88 22.15 -3.63
CA PRO A 236 11.41 23.40 -4.24
C PRO A 236 9.89 23.39 -4.53
N PHE A 237 9.33 22.24 -4.90
CA PHE A 237 7.88 22.10 -5.11
C PHE A 237 7.12 22.28 -3.78
N PHE A 238 7.58 21.64 -2.70
CA PHE A 238 6.98 21.77 -1.38
C PHE A 238 7.07 23.21 -0.86
N ALA A 239 8.21 23.89 -1.06
CA ALA A 239 8.37 25.29 -0.68
C ALA A 239 7.35 26.20 -1.37
N LYS A 240 7.16 26.04 -2.68
CA LYS A 240 6.14 26.77 -3.43
C LYS A 240 4.71 26.47 -2.94
N LEU A 241 4.41 25.22 -2.61
CA LEU A 241 3.10 24.82 -2.10
C LEU A 241 2.81 25.41 -0.71
N MET A 242 3.80 25.44 0.18
CA MET A 242 3.67 26.01 1.53
C MET A 242 3.35 27.51 1.50
N SER A 243 3.95 28.27 0.57
CA SER A 243 3.77 29.72 0.42
C SER A 243 2.59 30.11 -0.48
N ALA A 244 1.93 29.16 -1.14
CA ALA A 244 0.86 29.42 -2.08
C ALA A 244 -0.38 30.06 -1.41
N LYS A 245 -1.01 31.03 -2.08
CA LYS A 245 -2.35 31.50 -1.68
C LYS A 245 -3.39 30.43 -2.02
N THR A 246 -4.52 30.43 -1.32
CA THR A 246 -5.58 29.43 -1.53
C THR A 246 -6.05 29.34 -2.98
N LEU A 247 -6.16 30.47 -3.67
CA LEU A 247 -6.55 30.52 -5.09
C LEU A 247 -5.51 29.90 -6.03
N ASP A 248 -4.23 29.95 -5.66
CA ASP A 248 -3.14 29.41 -6.45
C ASP A 248 -3.00 27.88 -6.31
N LEU A 249 -3.63 27.27 -5.31
CA LEU A 249 -3.58 25.82 -5.11
C LEU A 249 -4.11 25.02 -6.31
N ALA A 250 -4.95 25.62 -7.14
CA ALA A 250 -5.43 25.01 -8.38
C ALA A 250 -4.32 24.77 -9.43
N LYS A 251 -3.18 25.47 -9.32
CA LYS A 251 -2.00 25.30 -10.19
C LYS A 251 -1.16 24.08 -9.81
N PHE A 252 -1.40 23.47 -8.64
CA PHE A 252 -0.69 22.29 -8.15
C PHE A 252 -1.50 21.03 -8.44
N PRO A 253 -0.85 19.87 -8.67
CA PRO A 253 -1.55 18.61 -8.88
C PRO A 253 -2.09 18.04 -7.55
N ILE A 254 -2.89 18.85 -6.88
CA ILE A 254 -3.55 18.55 -5.59
C ILE A 254 -5.06 18.58 -5.79
N LYS A 255 -5.77 17.61 -5.24
CA LYS A 255 -7.25 17.57 -5.32
C LYS A 255 -7.89 18.69 -4.49
N LYS A 256 -8.96 19.29 -5.02
CA LYS A 256 -9.68 20.42 -4.41
C LYS A 256 -10.14 20.15 -2.97
N ASP A 257 -10.51 18.90 -2.64
CA ASP A 257 -10.93 18.49 -1.29
C ASP A 257 -9.80 18.57 -0.22
N ARG A 258 -8.55 18.90 -0.66
CA ARG A 258 -7.36 19.06 0.18
C ARG A 258 -6.95 20.51 0.42
N TYR A 259 -7.48 21.47 -0.34
CA TYR A 259 -7.03 22.86 -0.31
C TYR A 259 -7.13 23.52 1.06
N ASP A 260 -8.04 23.04 1.90
CA ASP A 260 -8.29 23.58 3.24
C ASP A 260 -7.21 23.25 4.28
N THR A 261 -6.35 22.25 4.03
CA THR A 261 -5.36 21.79 5.02
C THR A 261 -4.05 21.30 4.41
N ILE A 262 -3.84 21.47 3.10
CA ILE A 262 -2.63 20.92 2.45
C ILE A 262 -1.38 21.71 2.77
N ARG A 263 -1.49 23.05 2.95
CA ARG A 263 -0.34 23.91 3.29
C ARG A 263 0.20 23.58 4.67
N GLU A 264 -0.70 23.45 5.64
CA GLU A 264 -0.40 23.05 7.01
C GLU A 264 0.27 21.66 7.03
N GLY A 265 -0.29 20.72 6.26
CA GLY A 265 0.29 19.39 6.09
C GLY A 265 1.67 19.40 5.43
N ALA A 266 1.90 20.26 4.46
CA ALA A 266 3.19 20.42 3.80
C ALA A 266 4.24 21.04 4.75
N ILE A 267 3.86 22.01 5.57
CA ILE A 267 4.76 22.62 6.58
C ILE A 267 5.16 21.59 7.63
N ILE A 268 4.20 20.83 8.18
CA ILE A 268 4.49 19.76 9.14
C ILE A 268 5.46 18.74 8.53
N PHE A 269 5.16 18.31 7.30
CA PHE A 269 5.97 17.36 6.56
C PHE A 269 7.40 17.86 6.37
N ASP A 270 7.59 19.07 5.80
CA ASP A 270 8.91 19.67 5.53
C ASP A 270 9.76 19.81 6.80
N LYS A 271 9.16 20.37 7.87
CA LYS A 271 9.88 20.60 9.13
C LYS A 271 10.32 19.29 9.78
N ILE A 272 9.48 18.25 9.72
CA ILE A 272 9.82 16.93 10.29
C ILE A 272 10.88 16.23 9.42
N VAL A 273 10.76 16.24 8.08
CA VAL A 273 11.76 15.66 7.17
C VAL A 273 13.16 16.24 7.48
N ARG A 274 13.24 17.57 7.59
CA ARG A 274 14.51 18.26 7.90
C ARG A 274 15.02 17.92 9.29
N ARG A 275 14.15 17.88 10.30
CA ARG A 275 14.51 17.53 11.69
C ARG A 275 15.10 16.14 11.81
N LEU A 276 14.55 15.17 11.06
CA LEU A 276 14.96 13.77 11.08
C LEU A 276 16.16 13.49 10.15
N GLY A 277 16.49 14.40 9.24
CA GLY A 277 17.54 14.23 8.22
C GLY A 277 17.17 13.19 7.16
N ALA A 278 15.85 13.00 6.91
CA ALA A 278 15.37 12.00 5.98
C ALA A 278 15.59 12.43 4.53
N LYS A 279 16.13 11.51 3.72
CA LYS A 279 16.37 11.74 2.27
C LYS A 279 15.35 11.01 1.42
N LYS A 280 15.05 9.76 1.74
CA LYS A 280 14.12 8.93 0.99
C LYS A 280 12.75 8.91 1.66
N ILE A 281 11.74 9.29 0.90
CA ILE A 281 10.34 9.22 1.32
C ILE A 281 9.72 7.95 0.74
N ILE A 282 9.05 7.17 1.58
CA ILE A 282 8.31 5.97 1.20
C ILE A 282 6.85 6.19 1.59
N THR A 283 5.93 6.09 0.64
CA THR A 283 4.52 6.37 0.90
C THR A 283 3.77 5.11 1.32
N SER A 284 3.10 5.18 2.46
CA SER A 284 2.22 4.13 2.94
C SER A 284 0.76 4.44 2.60
N GLY A 285 0.13 3.57 1.82
CA GLY A 285 -1.33 3.57 1.61
C GLY A 285 -2.10 3.02 2.80
N VAL A 286 -1.41 2.32 3.73
CA VAL A 286 -1.96 1.74 4.95
C VAL A 286 -1.63 2.60 6.18
N GLY A 287 -2.33 2.38 7.28
CA GLY A 287 -2.14 3.14 8.52
C GLY A 287 -2.89 2.49 9.68
N VAL A 288 -3.41 3.31 10.59
CA VAL A 288 -4.05 2.88 11.85
C VAL A 288 -5.14 1.82 11.64
N ARG A 289 -5.94 1.91 10.58
CA ARG A 289 -7.03 0.96 10.27
C ARG A 289 -6.52 -0.44 9.94
N GLU A 290 -5.55 -0.51 9.04
CA GLU A 290 -4.90 -1.76 8.66
C GLU A 290 -4.15 -2.34 9.85
N GLY A 291 -3.53 -1.48 10.68
CA GLY A 291 -2.88 -1.86 11.92
C GLY A 291 -3.84 -2.47 12.94
N ALA A 292 -5.00 -1.84 13.14
CA ALA A 292 -6.05 -2.36 14.02
C ALA A 292 -6.59 -3.71 13.52
N PHE A 293 -6.82 -3.82 12.20
CA PHE A 293 -7.23 -5.08 11.59
C PHE A 293 -6.18 -6.18 11.79
N LEU A 294 -4.94 -5.92 11.43
CA LEU A 294 -3.83 -6.88 11.56
C LEU A 294 -3.59 -7.28 13.02
N SER A 295 -3.56 -6.33 13.94
CA SER A 295 -3.43 -6.61 15.38
C SER A 295 -4.52 -7.56 15.87
N SER A 296 -5.75 -7.40 15.35
CA SER A 296 -6.89 -8.26 15.72
C SER A 296 -6.78 -9.70 15.23
N ILE A 297 -6.06 -9.95 14.13
CA ILE A 297 -5.92 -11.30 13.54
C ILE A 297 -4.57 -11.96 13.85
N LEU A 298 -3.51 -11.16 14.01
CA LEU A 298 -2.14 -11.64 14.28
C LEU A 298 -1.79 -11.64 15.78
N ARG A 299 -2.61 -10.98 16.63
CA ARG A 299 -2.40 -10.89 18.08
C ARG A 299 -1.02 -10.35 18.46
N GLY A 300 -0.54 -9.35 17.72
CA GLY A 300 0.76 -8.70 17.95
C GLY A 300 1.95 -9.37 17.24
N ALA A 301 1.78 -10.55 16.64
CA ALA A 301 2.81 -11.16 15.82
C ALA A 301 2.91 -10.47 14.44
N ASN A 302 4.05 -10.60 13.78
CA ASN A 302 4.20 -10.13 12.40
C ASN A 302 3.74 -11.18 11.39
N LEU A 303 3.40 -10.74 10.18
CA LEU A 303 3.23 -11.64 9.05
C LEU A 303 4.55 -12.40 8.78
N PRO A 304 4.49 -13.68 8.40
CA PRO A 304 5.68 -14.45 8.09
C PRO A 304 6.57 -13.74 7.06
N LYS A 305 7.89 -13.89 7.19
CA LYS A 305 8.85 -13.36 6.23
C LYS A 305 8.55 -13.92 4.83
N GLY A 306 8.55 -13.04 3.83
CA GLY A 306 8.24 -13.42 2.44
C GLY A 306 6.75 -13.66 2.13
N PHE A 307 5.86 -13.72 3.13
CA PHE A 307 4.42 -13.88 2.90
C PHE A 307 3.80 -12.57 2.40
N ASN A 308 2.99 -12.67 1.33
CA ASN A 308 2.26 -11.54 0.77
C ASN A 308 0.74 -11.79 0.87
N PRO A 309 0.00 -11.03 1.70
CA PRO A 309 -1.43 -11.27 1.91
C PRO A 309 -2.28 -10.97 0.67
N SER A 310 -1.87 -10.01 -0.19
CA SER A 310 -2.60 -9.73 -1.42
C SER A 310 -2.38 -10.81 -2.49
N LEU A 311 -1.16 -11.34 -2.63
CA LEU A 311 -0.88 -12.51 -3.47
C LEU A 311 -1.73 -13.70 -3.02
N ARG A 312 -1.74 -13.98 -1.71
CA ARG A 312 -2.53 -15.07 -1.14
C ARG A 312 -4.02 -14.85 -1.43
N SER A 313 -4.53 -13.66 -1.21
CA SER A 313 -5.92 -13.29 -1.46
C SER A 313 -6.33 -13.43 -2.92
N LEU A 314 -5.49 -13.00 -3.86
CA LEU A 314 -5.73 -13.16 -5.29
C LEU A 314 -5.84 -14.65 -5.67
N LYS A 315 -4.91 -15.47 -5.17
CA LYS A 315 -4.96 -16.93 -5.37
C LYS A 315 -6.22 -17.55 -4.79
N ASP A 316 -6.55 -17.26 -3.53
CA ASP A 316 -7.72 -17.83 -2.85
C ASP A 316 -9.05 -17.51 -3.57
N ARG A 317 -9.11 -16.37 -4.25
CA ARG A 317 -10.34 -15.87 -4.91
C ARG A 317 -10.47 -16.31 -6.36
N PHE A 318 -9.37 -16.46 -7.08
CA PHE A 318 -9.36 -16.50 -8.54
C PHE A 318 -8.51 -17.63 -9.15
N ALA A 319 -7.65 -18.30 -8.39
CA ALA A 319 -6.95 -19.47 -8.90
C ALA A 319 -7.89 -20.69 -8.85
N SER A 320 -8.03 -21.38 -9.99
CA SER A 320 -8.92 -22.56 -10.10
C SER A 320 -8.28 -23.79 -9.47
N GLU A 321 -6.96 -23.98 -9.63
CA GLU A 321 -6.24 -25.18 -9.20
C GLU A 321 -4.81 -24.91 -8.76
N PRO A 322 -4.19 -25.83 -7.97
CA PRO A 322 -2.76 -25.80 -7.69
C PRO A 322 -1.95 -25.93 -8.99
N SER A 323 -0.87 -25.18 -9.14
CA SER A 323 -0.03 -25.16 -10.32
C SER A 323 1.45 -25.39 -9.93
N GLU A 324 2.15 -26.22 -10.70
CA GLU A 324 3.59 -26.41 -10.58
C GLU A 324 4.40 -25.30 -11.27
N ALA A 325 3.74 -24.41 -12.04
CA ALA A 325 4.39 -23.33 -12.76
C ALA A 325 5.36 -22.47 -11.91
N PRO A 326 5.08 -22.11 -10.64
CA PRO A 326 6.05 -21.38 -9.82
C PRO A 326 7.34 -22.16 -9.51
N LYS A 327 7.23 -23.49 -9.37
CA LYS A 327 8.39 -24.39 -9.15
C LYS A 327 9.21 -24.50 -10.43
N PHE A 328 8.54 -24.73 -11.55
CA PHE A 328 9.19 -24.82 -12.86
C PHE A 328 9.82 -23.50 -13.28
N ALA A 329 9.17 -22.35 -13.05
CA ALA A 329 9.73 -21.05 -13.34
C ALA A 329 11.05 -20.79 -12.61
N LYS A 330 11.16 -21.19 -11.33
CA LYS A 330 12.42 -21.14 -10.59
C LYS A 330 13.47 -22.07 -11.19
N ALA A 331 13.13 -23.33 -11.45
CA ALA A 331 14.07 -24.32 -11.97
C ALA A 331 14.57 -23.96 -13.36
N LEU A 332 13.69 -23.51 -14.25
CA LEU A 332 14.05 -23.01 -15.59
C LEU A 332 14.93 -21.75 -15.53
N PHE A 333 14.62 -20.83 -14.61
CA PHE A 333 15.47 -19.65 -14.38
C PHE A 333 16.89 -20.06 -14.01
N CYS A 334 17.04 -20.98 -13.08
CA CYS A 334 18.36 -21.47 -12.68
C CYS A 334 19.08 -22.22 -13.81
N ALA A 335 18.38 -23.11 -14.55
CA ALA A 335 18.97 -23.86 -15.65
C ALA A 335 19.43 -22.95 -16.80
N LEU A 336 18.64 -21.91 -17.16
CA LEU A 336 18.93 -20.98 -18.27
C LEU A 336 19.82 -19.80 -17.84
N SER A 337 20.32 -19.77 -16.59
CA SER A 337 21.18 -18.69 -16.10
C SER A 337 22.43 -18.41 -16.95
N PRO A 338 23.08 -19.41 -17.59
CA PRO A 338 24.21 -19.14 -18.47
C PRO A 338 23.84 -18.30 -19.71
N LEU A 339 22.58 -18.32 -20.13
CA LEU A 339 22.11 -17.55 -21.29
C LEU A 339 21.63 -16.15 -20.92
N HIS A 340 20.87 -16.02 -19.83
CA HIS A 340 20.23 -14.73 -19.51
C HIS A 340 21.04 -13.86 -18.56
N GLY A 341 21.94 -14.39 -17.75
CA GLY A 341 22.77 -13.63 -16.80
C GLY A 341 22.00 -12.79 -15.77
N LEU A 342 20.71 -13.06 -15.54
CA LEU A 342 19.87 -12.29 -14.62
C LEU A 342 20.15 -12.68 -13.16
N GLY A 343 20.15 -11.68 -12.25
CA GLY A 343 20.35 -11.93 -10.84
C GLY A 343 19.14 -12.60 -10.16
N GLU A 344 19.37 -13.28 -9.04
CA GLU A 344 18.39 -14.07 -8.29
C GLU A 344 17.14 -13.30 -7.81
N LYS A 345 17.23 -11.96 -7.72
CA LYS A 345 16.08 -11.10 -7.36
C LYS A 345 14.85 -11.31 -8.25
N TYR A 346 15.05 -11.78 -9.48
CA TYR A 346 13.96 -12.06 -10.42
C TYR A 346 13.24 -13.39 -10.17
N ILE A 347 13.82 -14.31 -9.40
CA ILE A 347 13.19 -15.60 -9.08
C ILE A 347 11.84 -15.40 -8.38
N LYS A 348 11.81 -14.56 -7.33
CA LYS A 348 10.57 -14.27 -6.59
C LYS A 348 9.51 -13.59 -7.48
N ILE A 349 9.94 -12.74 -8.40
CA ILE A 349 9.06 -12.07 -9.36
C ILE A 349 8.43 -13.10 -10.30
N LEU A 350 9.24 -13.99 -10.89
CA LEU A 350 8.78 -15.07 -11.76
C LEU A 350 7.82 -16.03 -11.03
N GLN A 351 8.16 -16.46 -9.80
CA GLN A 351 7.28 -17.33 -9.02
C GLN A 351 5.94 -16.65 -8.69
N THR A 352 5.95 -15.33 -8.42
CA THR A 352 4.73 -14.57 -8.19
C THR A 352 3.91 -14.46 -9.48
N ALA A 353 4.54 -14.15 -10.61
CA ALA A 353 3.90 -14.09 -11.91
C ALA A 353 3.30 -15.46 -12.28
N ALA A 354 4.05 -16.55 -12.12
CA ALA A 354 3.57 -17.90 -12.38
C ALA A 354 2.39 -18.32 -11.49
N SER A 355 2.33 -17.79 -10.27
CA SER A 355 1.19 -18.01 -9.37
C SER A 355 -0.07 -17.24 -9.79
N LEU A 356 0.04 -16.22 -10.63
CA LEU A 356 -1.04 -15.29 -10.98
C LEU A 356 -1.36 -15.22 -12.47
N CYS A 357 -0.58 -15.87 -13.36
CA CYS A 357 -0.75 -15.72 -14.81
C CYS A 357 -2.09 -16.26 -15.36
N GLU A 358 -2.77 -17.12 -14.61
CA GLU A 358 -4.02 -17.75 -15.00
C GLU A 358 -5.26 -17.22 -14.25
N ILE A 359 -5.12 -16.29 -13.30
CA ILE A 359 -6.24 -15.79 -12.49
C ILE A 359 -7.31 -15.06 -13.32
N GLY A 360 -6.95 -14.54 -14.48
CA GLY A 360 -7.87 -13.91 -15.44
C GLY A 360 -8.90 -14.88 -16.03
N ARG A 361 -8.67 -16.20 -15.96
CA ARG A 361 -9.67 -17.22 -16.35
C ARG A 361 -10.97 -17.08 -15.56
N ALA A 362 -10.91 -16.57 -14.32
CA ALA A 362 -12.10 -16.33 -13.52
C ALA A 362 -13.06 -15.29 -14.13
N ILE A 363 -12.58 -14.45 -15.05
CA ILE A 363 -13.38 -13.46 -15.78
C ILE A 363 -13.74 -13.99 -17.18
N GLY A 364 -12.77 -14.62 -17.89
CA GLY A 364 -12.99 -15.16 -19.22
C GLY A 364 -11.78 -15.90 -19.76
N PHE A 365 -12.02 -16.83 -20.71
CA PHE A 365 -10.96 -17.63 -21.30
C PHE A 365 -10.10 -16.83 -22.29
N TYR A 366 -10.75 -16.01 -23.11
CA TYR A 366 -10.05 -15.15 -24.07
C TYR A 366 -9.44 -13.94 -23.33
N ALA A 367 -8.30 -13.46 -23.82
CA ALA A 367 -7.56 -12.35 -23.20
C ALA A 367 -7.22 -12.54 -21.69
N LYS A 368 -7.15 -13.81 -21.23
CA LYS A 368 -6.91 -14.15 -19.81
C LYS A 368 -5.58 -13.59 -19.28
N HIS A 369 -4.58 -13.41 -20.12
CA HIS A 369 -3.26 -12.91 -19.74
C HIS A 369 -3.30 -11.40 -19.47
N GLU A 370 -3.94 -10.63 -20.35
CA GLU A 370 -4.19 -9.20 -20.14
C GLU A 370 -5.05 -8.99 -18.91
N THR A 371 -6.13 -9.75 -18.75
CA THR A 371 -6.99 -9.72 -17.56
C THR A 371 -6.22 -10.08 -16.30
N SER A 372 -5.36 -11.11 -16.32
CA SER A 372 -4.49 -11.44 -15.16
C SER A 372 -3.54 -10.30 -14.81
N ALA A 373 -2.95 -9.63 -15.82
CA ALA A 373 -2.07 -8.50 -15.62
C ALA A 373 -2.80 -7.31 -14.99
N ASP A 374 -4.03 -6.99 -15.45
CA ASP A 374 -4.87 -5.95 -14.86
C ASP A 374 -5.26 -6.29 -13.41
N MET A 375 -5.62 -7.55 -13.13
CA MET A 375 -5.90 -8.01 -11.78
C MET A 375 -4.68 -7.90 -10.86
N VAL A 376 -3.47 -8.11 -11.37
CA VAL A 376 -2.21 -7.88 -10.64
C VAL A 376 -2.02 -6.39 -10.35
N LEU A 377 -2.19 -5.52 -11.34
CA LEU A 377 -2.06 -4.07 -11.16
C LEU A 377 -3.04 -3.52 -10.12
N GLY A 378 -4.27 -4.02 -10.13
CA GLY A 378 -5.32 -3.60 -9.20
C GLY A 378 -5.24 -4.27 -7.81
N GLY A 379 -4.81 -5.53 -7.74
CA GLY A 379 -4.98 -6.38 -6.55
C GLY A 379 -3.71 -6.73 -5.78
N LEU A 380 -2.53 -6.76 -6.40
CA LEU A 380 -1.27 -7.09 -5.72
C LEU A 380 -0.71 -5.84 -5.00
N ASN A 381 -1.32 -5.46 -3.88
CA ASN A 381 -1.09 -4.15 -3.26
C ASN A 381 -0.10 -4.16 -2.10
N TYR A 382 0.12 -5.29 -1.41
CA TYR A 382 0.97 -5.36 -0.24
C TYR A 382 2.32 -6.02 -0.54
N ARG A 383 3.37 -5.59 0.18
CA ARG A 383 4.73 -6.17 0.11
C ARG A 383 5.28 -6.31 -1.32
N THR A 384 4.93 -5.39 -2.19
CA THR A 384 5.35 -5.36 -3.59
C THR A 384 5.62 -3.93 -4.00
N THR A 385 6.80 -3.64 -4.48
CA THR A 385 7.16 -2.32 -5.01
C THR A 385 6.44 -2.04 -6.34
N HIS A 386 6.37 -0.76 -6.74
CA HIS A 386 5.79 -0.39 -8.04
C HIS A 386 6.52 -1.05 -9.21
N LYS A 387 7.85 -1.14 -9.15
CA LYS A 387 8.67 -1.79 -10.19
C LYS A 387 8.38 -3.30 -10.28
N GLU A 388 8.30 -3.99 -9.13
CA GLU A 388 7.96 -5.42 -9.10
C GLU A 388 6.55 -5.67 -9.61
N LYS A 389 5.56 -4.87 -9.17
CA LYS A 389 4.16 -5.00 -9.63
C LYS A 389 4.04 -4.80 -11.14
N ALA A 390 4.67 -3.74 -11.66
CA ALA A 390 4.69 -3.46 -13.09
C ALA A 390 5.36 -4.58 -13.88
N LEU A 391 6.48 -5.10 -13.37
CA LEU A 391 7.20 -6.19 -14.03
C LEU A 391 6.39 -7.50 -14.03
N ILE A 392 5.76 -7.85 -12.91
CA ILE A 392 4.88 -9.03 -12.84
C ILE A 392 3.74 -8.91 -13.86
N ALA A 393 3.06 -7.76 -13.90
CA ALA A 393 1.98 -7.53 -14.86
C ALA A 393 2.47 -7.56 -16.31
N ALA A 394 3.60 -6.92 -16.60
CA ALA A 394 4.17 -6.88 -17.94
C ALA A 394 4.50 -8.28 -18.47
N ILE A 395 5.25 -9.10 -17.72
CA ILE A 395 5.64 -10.43 -18.18
C ILE A 395 4.44 -11.39 -18.31
N ILE A 396 3.39 -11.21 -17.50
CA ILE A 396 2.13 -11.95 -17.65
C ILE A 396 1.43 -11.55 -18.95
N SER A 397 1.31 -10.24 -19.23
CA SER A 397 0.62 -9.73 -20.42
C SER A 397 1.34 -10.09 -21.73
N MET A 398 2.66 -10.20 -21.67
CA MET A 398 3.48 -10.57 -22.86
C MET A 398 3.24 -12.00 -23.32
N HIS A 399 2.86 -12.91 -22.45
CA HIS A 399 2.51 -14.31 -22.79
C HIS A 399 3.55 -14.98 -23.70
N GLY A 400 4.82 -14.93 -23.33
CA GLY A 400 5.93 -15.49 -24.08
C GLY A 400 6.38 -14.70 -25.32
N LYS A 401 5.76 -13.57 -25.62
CA LYS A 401 6.20 -12.65 -26.67
C LYS A 401 7.45 -11.86 -26.23
N ARG A 402 8.13 -11.26 -27.19
CA ARG A 402 9.33 -10.43 -26.92
C ARG A 402 8.99 -8.99 -26.57
N GLU A 403 7.84 -8.51 -26.97
CA GLU A 403 7.44 -7.10 -26.85
C GLU A 403 6.21 -6.93 -25.96
N LEU A 404 6.18 -5.81 -25.26
CA LEU A 404 5.07 -5.40 -24.43
C LEU A 404 3.95 -4.84 -25.32
N GLY A 405 2.71 -5.32 -25.11
CA GLY A 405 1.55 -4.82 -25.86
C GLY A 405 1.24 -3.34 -25.53
N ALA A 406 0.59 -2.65 -26.46
CA ALA A 406 0.27 -1.22 -26.37
C ALA A 406 -0.49 -0.85 -25.08
N THR A 407 -1.40 -1.70 -24.61
CA THR A 407 -2.17 -1.52 -23.38
C THR A 407 -1.29 -1.32 -22.14
N PHE A 408 -0.11 -1.95 -22.09
CA PHE A 408 0.82 -1.88 -20.97
C PHE A 408 2.05 -1.00 -21.26
N ALA A 409 2.09 -0.31 -22.40
CA ALA A 409 3.24 0.49 -22.86
C ALA A 409 3.67 1.57 -21.83
N LEU A 410 2.72 2.17 -21.11
CA LEU A 410 3.01 3.17 -20.08
C LEU A 410 3.90 2.63 -18.95
N LEU A 411 3.87 1.32 -18.69
CA LEU A 411 4.71 0.70 -17.67
C LEU A 411 6.20 0.73 -18.02
N SER A 412 6.56 0.89 -19.30
CA SER A 412 7.96 0.91 -19.77
C SER A 412 8.83 1.91 -19.03
N ALA A 413 8.25 3.02 -18.54
CA ALA A 413 8.96 4.04 -17.75
C ALA A 413 9.59 3.50 -16.43
N ILE A 414 9.11 2.36 -15.92
CA ILE A 414 9.59 1.77 -14.66
C ILE A 414 10.02 0.30 -14.80
N LEU A 415 9.99 -0.24 -16.02
CA LEU A 415 10.38 -1.61 -16.34
C LEU A 415 11.89 -1.71 -16.64
N PRO A 416 12.51 -2.90 -16.52
CA PRO A 416 13.83 -3.15 -17.05
C PRO A 416 13.84 -3.14 -18.58
N ASP A 417 15.03 -3.26 -19.17
CA ASP A 417 15.21 -3.34 -20.63
C ASP A 417 14.44 -4.50 -21.27
N SER A 418 14.20 -4.39 -22.58
CA SER A 418 13.40 -5.34 -23.35
C SER A 418 14.00 -6.76 -23.38
N ALA A 419 15.33 -6.89 -23.35
CA ALA A 419 16.00 -8.19 -23.32
C ALA A 419 15.67 -8.96 -22.03
N LYS A 420 15.70 -8.27 -20.89
CA LYS A 420 15.30 -8.87 -19.60
C LYS A 420 13.82 -9.25 -19.58
N LEU A 421 12.96 -8.38 -20.12
CA LEU A 421 11.53 -8.66 -20.23
C LEU A 421 11.27 -9.91 -21.08
N ALA A 422 11.93 -10.02 -22.24
CA ALA A 422 11.79 -11.15 -23.12
C ALA A 422 12.19 -12.48 -22.45
N TRP A 423 13.29 -12.51 -21.71
CA TRP A 423 13.70 -13.69 -20.95
C TRP A 423 12.70 -14.08 -19.87
N LEU A 424 12.26 -13.10 -19.07
CA LEU A 424 11.33 -13.35 -17.98
C LEU A 424 9.96 -13.82 -18.49
N SER A 425 9.45 -13.21 -19.57
CA SER A 425 8.21 -13.63 -20.23
C SER A 425 8.33 -15.04 -20.84
N TYR A 426 9.46 -15.34 -21.49
CA TYR A 426 9.72 -16.66 -22.05
C TYR A 426 9.73 -17.76 -20.98
N ILE A 427 10.49 -17.54 -19.89
CA ILE A 427 10.59 -18.52 -18.79
C ILE A 427 9.22 -18.73 -18.13
N LEU A 428 8.47 -17.65 -17.92
CA LEU A 428 7.12 -17.72 -17.35
C LEU A 428 6.20 -18.58 -18.21
N GLU A 429 6.18 -18.31 -19.52
CA GLU A 429 5.28 -19.04 -20.45
C GLU A 429 5.69 -20.50 -20.63
N LEU A 430 6.98 -20.78 -20.69
CA LEU A 430 7.47 -22.17 -20.73
C LEU A 430 7.06 -22.92 -19.45
N ALA A 431 7.22 -22.32 -18.27
CA ALA A 431 6.81 -22.91 -17.01
C ALA A 431 5.30 -23.17 -16.95
N ARG A 432 4.49 -22.23 -17.47
CA ARG A 432 3.03 -22.34 -17.56
C ARG A 432 2.62 -23.52 -18.46
N LEU A 433 3.16 -23.58 -19.65
CA LEU A 433 2.87 -24.65 -20.62
C LEU A 433 3.22 -26.05 -20.07
N LEU A 434 4.37 -26.18 -19.41
CA LEU A 434 4.76 -27.43 -18.78
C LEU A 434 3.79 -27.82 -17.67
N SER A 435 3.36 -26.87 -16.85
CA SER A 435 2.39 -27.09 -15.77
C SER A 435 0.98 -27.40 -16.28
N GLU A 436 0.53 -26.74 -17.36
CA GLU A 436 -0.81 -26.96 -17.96
C GLU A 436 -0.96 -28.36 -18.54
N ASN A 437 0.12 -28.97 -19.00
CA ASN A 437 0.12 -30.33 -19.51
C ASN A 437 0.23 -31.42 -18.40
N ALA A 438 -0.07 -31.03 -17.15
CA ALA A 438 -0.08 -31.89 -15.96
C ALA A 438 1.25 -32.62 -15.69
N LEU A 439 2.35 -32.12 -16.25
CA LEU A 439 3.68 -32.68 -16.00
C LEU A 439 4.11 -32.40 -14.56
N LYS A 440 4.67 -33.40 -13.90
CA LYS A 440 5.16 -33.32 -12.52
C LYS A 440 6.60 -33.82 -12.46
N ASN A 441 7.34 -33.35 -11.42
CA ASN A 441 8.70 -33.82 -11.15
C ASN A 441 9.67 -33.69 -12.33
N LEU A 442 9.56 -32.58 -13.09
CA LEU A 442 10.47 -32.31 -14.18
C LEU A 442 11.84 -31.84 -13.65
N GLU A 443 12.89 -32.31 -14.31
CA GLU A 443 14.26 -31.85 -14.11
C GLU A 443 14.73 -31.06 -15.33
N PHE A 444 15.52 -30.01 -15.08
CA PHE A 444 16.01 -29.10 -16.11
C PHE A 444 17.53 -29.00 -16.04
N CYS A 445 18.19 -29.23 -17.17
CA CYS A 445 19.63 -29.05 -17.30
C CYS A 445 19.92 -28.31 -18.63
N PHE A 446 20.88 -27.39 -18.60
CA PHE A 446 21.32 -26.68 -19.81
C PHE A 446 22.77 -27.02 -20.12
N GLU A 447 23.00 -27.70 -21.23
CA GLU A 447 24.33 -28.15 -21.68
C GLU A 447 24.39 -28.08 -23.22
N ASN A 448 25.53 -27.73 -23.77
CA ASN A 448 25.79 -27.72 -25.22
C ASN A 448 24.69 -26.99 -25.98
N SER A 449 24.34 -25.79 -25.58
CA SER A 449 23.27 -24.96 -26.18
C SER A 449 21.91 -25.67 -26.24
N THR A 450 21.66 -26.62 -25.33
CA THR A 450 20.42 -27.40 -25.32
C THR A 450 19.85 -27.43 -23.90
N LEU A 451 18.58 -27.00 -23.76
CA LEU A 451 17.79 -27.22 -22.55
C LEU A 451 17.23 -28.65 -22.59
N LYS A 452 17.73 -29.51 -21.73
CA LYS A 452 17.26 -30.88 -21.53
C LYS A 452 16.16 -30.86 -20.44
N ILE A 453 15.02 -31.49 -20.72
CA ILE A 453 13.89 -31.62 -19.82
C ILE A 453 13.60 -33.11 -19.65
N SER A 454 13.80 -33.63 -18.43
CA SER A 454 13.59 -35.03 -18.08
C SER A 454 12.28 -35.23 -17.30
N GLY A 455 11.70 -36.43 -17.41
CA GLY A 455 10.45 -36.76 -16.69
C GLY A 455 9.17 -36.34 -17.39
N ALA A 456 9.23 -36.10 -18.71
CA ALA A 456 8.07 -35.65 -19.49
C ALA A 456 7.58 -36.79 -20.41
N ASP A 457 6.52 -37.45 -19.96
CA ASP A 457 5.81 -38.43 -20.76
C ASP A 457 4.71 -37.75 -21.59
N ASN A 458 4.57 -38.17 -22.87
CA ASN A 458 3.52 -37.72 -23.81
C ASN A 458 3.45 -36.20 -24.10
N LEU A 459 4.24 -35.76 -25.10
CA LEU A 459 4.51 -34.34 -25.42
C LEU A 459 3.81 -33.79 -26.67
N ILE A 460 2.87 -34.52 -27.31
CA ILE A 460 2.33 -34.16 -28.61
C ILE A 460 1.72 -32.76 -28.62
N MET A 461 0.89 -32.45 -27.64
CA MET A 461 0.24 -31.13 -27.49
C MET A 461 1.24 -30.02 -27.15
N LEU A 462 2.22 -30.32 -26.31
CA LEU A 462 3.25 -29.37 -25.87
C LEU A 462 4.16 -28.93 -27.00
N LYS A 463 4.58 -29.86 -27.90
CA LYS A 463 5.46 -29.54 -29.04
C LYS A 463 4.90 -28.47 -29.96
N GLY A 464 3.58 -28.48 -30.20
CA GLY A 464 2.90 -27.45 -31.01
C GLY A 464 2.94 -26.06 -30.34
N SER A 465 2.73 -25.99 -29.02
CA SER A 465 2.77 -24.74 -28.27
C SER A 465 4.18 -24.18 -28.14
N LEU A 466 5.19 -25.06 -27.93
CA LEU A 466 6.60 -24.63 -27.81
C LEU A 466 7.15 -23.99 -29.09
N LYS A 467 6.71 -24.46 -30.27
CA LYS A 467 7.10 -23.87 -31.58
C LYS A 467 6.64 -22.41 -31.71
N LYS A 468 5.59 -22.00 -30.99
CA LYS A 468 5.05 -20.64 -31.05
C LYS A 468 5.76 -19.69 -30.09
N LEU A 469 6.59 -20.19 -29.15
CA LEU A 469 7.31 -19.34 -28.21
C LEU A 469 8.48 -18.63 -28.89
N SER A 470 8.57 -17.32 -28.70
CA SER A 470 9.67 -16.48 -29.19
C SER A 470 10.88 -16.62 -28.27
N LYS A 471 11.82 -17.51 -28.57
CA LYS A 471 13.06 -17.68 -27.80
C LYS A 471 13.90 -16.41 -27.80
N PRO A 472 14.33 -15.90 -26.61
CA PRO A 472 15.17 -14.71 -26.53
C PRO A 472 16.60 -14.89 -27.06
N ALA A 473 17.07 -16.15 -27.13
CA ALA A 473 18.36 -16.53 -27.69
C ALA A 473 18.23 -17.85 -28.50
N ILE A 474 19.28 -18.20 -29.20
CA ILE A 474 19.33 -19.44 -30.00
C ILE A 474 19.76 -20.60 -29.11
N PHE A 475 18.89 -21.55 -28.85
CA PHE A 475 19.18 -22.82 -28.18
C PHE A 475 18.13 -23.90 -28.53
N ALA A 476 18.49 -25.14 -28.37
CA ALA A 476 17.58 -26.26 -28.55
C ALA A 476 16.82 -26.63 -27.27
N ILE A 477 15.67 -27.28 -27.40
CA ILE A 477 14.95 -27.92 -26.28
C ILE A 477 14.84 -29.41 -26.63
N LYS A 478 15.31 -30.27 -25.74
CA LYS A 478 15.25 -31.72 -25.86
C LYS A 478 14.52 -32.30 -24.66
N PHE A 479 13.57 -33.15 -24.89
CA PHE A 479 12.89 -33.97 -23.89
C PHE A 479 13.56 -35.33 -23.82
N LEU A 480 13.87 -35.79 -22.56
CA LEU A 480 14.54 -37.04 -22.26
C LEU A 480 13.60 -37.98 -21.54
#